data_cb3b7a0f3fada1453e44cdc70b32d84f
#
_entry.id   cb3b7a0f3fada1453e44cdc70b32d84f
#
_cell.length_a   1.000
_cell.length_b   1.000
_cell.length_c   1.000
_cell.angle_alpha   90.00
_cell.angle_beta   90.00
_cell.angle_gamma   90.00
#
_symmetry.space_group_name_H-M   'P 1'
#
loop_
_entity.id
_entity.type
_entity.pdbx_description
1 polymer ?
#
loop_
_entity_poly.entity_id
_entity_poly.type
_entity_poly.pdbx_seq_one_letter_code
_entity_poly.pdbx_strand_id
1 'polypeptide(L)'
;MRAILLSEKGLGLRWVDVRGFVADASVALLVVVLLGSLLRWPCRFSRVLVWVLGSLFVAATFGVYEVVSAFDSLHAIGYARLLADPTFLGGSVRHMAHLGLFVASLGLLLVASVFAQAPQQGRWQGWVLGIAGFTLVQLAIPISHRYDEWRQSHAIHALVSTIRTAPVGRAGKMAREVGQVFSADLDGRRWIDPLSDRPNLILVLLEAVSAPVLPSVASEHGVDAAVAMPKLDARAEEHLLFTQVIAHQRQTNRGEYGILCGDYPKLLSDQSKMTEQVYGRARRCLPDALRELGYHTAYLQAAPLAFMLKDQFMPRAGFAEVLGGPSWSQSYGRTDWGVDDKAFFEQALPRLKALHEEAAPFFATLLTVGTHHPFTLPWVPGERSGERRMRAFRWLDDAVDAFVEALEREGILEDTAVIITSDESGGWLDGDDPT
;
A
#
# COMPACT_ATOMS: atom_id res chain seq x y z
N MET A 1 -18.60 -6.09 11.55
CA MET A 1 -17.26 -5.78 11.00
C MET A 1 -16.34 -5.13 12.04
N ARG A 2 -16.62 -3.92 12.58
CA ARG A 2 -15.75 -3.22 13.56
C ARG A 2 -15.34 -4.09 14.76
N ALA A 3 -16.27 -4.83 15.37
CA ALA A 3 -15.96 -5.75 16.47
C ALA A 3 -15.00 -6.88 16.04
N ILE A 4 -15.13 -7.35 14.82
CA ILE A 4 -14.25 -8.38 14.26
C ILE A 4 -12.86 -7.80 14.08
N LEU A 5 -12.72 -6.61 13.47
CA LEU A 5 -11.43 -5.93 13.30
C LEU A 5 -10.73 -5.67 14.64
N LEU A 6 -11.47 -5.18 15.65
CA LEU A 6 -10.90 -4.99 16.99
C LEU A 6 -10.37 -6.29 17.58
N SER A 7 -11.10 -7.40 17.40
CA SER A 7 -10.67 -8.72 17.85
C SER A 7 -9.47 -9.26 17.08
N GLU A 8 -9.46 -9.12 15.77
CA GLU A 8 -8.36 -9.59 14.90
C GLU A 8 -7.05 -8.84 15.13
N LYS A 9 -7.17 -7.54 15.42
CA LYS A 9 -6.02 -6.68 15.74
C LYS A 9 -5.60 -6.76 17.21
N GLY A 10 -6.21 -7.60 18.02
CA GLY A 10 -5.89 -7.69 19.45
C GLY A 10 -6.25 -6.43 20.27
N LEU A 11 -7.01 -5.50 19.71
CA LEU A 11 -7.29 -4.20 20.32
C LEU A 11 -8.42 -4.30 21.35
N GLY A 12 -8.16 -3.85 22.55
CA GLY A 12 -9.18 -3.73 23.60
C GLY A 12 -10.23 -2.66 23.27
N LEU A 13 -11.47 -2.87 23.71
CA LEU A 13 -12.56 -1.90 23.59
C LEU A 13 -12.23 -0.63 24.40
N ARG A 14 -12.31 0.53 23.76
CA ARG A 14 -12.15 1.85 24.37
C ARG A 14 -13.42 2.69 24.18
N TRP A 15 -13.57 3.77 24.94
CA TRP A 15 -14.71 4.68 24.79
C TRP A 15 -14.87 5.24 23.37
N VAL A 16 -13.77 5.43 22.68
CA VAL A 16 -13.75 5.90 21.29
C VAL A 16 -14.46 4.93 20.34
N ASP A 17 -14.39 3.64 20.60
CA ASP A 17 -15.06 2.59 19.78
C ASP A 17 -16.58 2.66 19.89
N VAL A 18 -17.10 3.04 21.07
CA VAL A 18 -18.54 3.25 21.26
C VAL A 18 -19.08 4.29 20.27
N ARG A 19 -18.35 5.36 20.06
CA ARG A 19 -18.68 6.37 19.05
C ARG A 19 -18.73 5.77 17.63
N GLY A 20 -17.74 4.95 17.28
CA GLY A 20 -17.70 4.26 16.00
C GLY A 20 -18.88 3.30 15.81
N PHE A 21 -19.25 2.52 16.83
CA PHE A 21 -20.45 1.65 16.80
C PHE A 21 -21.74 2.44 16.64
N VAL A 22 -21.85 3.58 17.32
CA VAL A 22 -23.02 4.48 17.19
C VAL A 22 -23.08 5.06 15.78
N ALA A 23 -21.96 5.45 15.21
CA ALA A 23 -21.90 5.95 13.84
C ALA A 23 -22.31 4.87 12.82
N ASP A 24 -21.82 3.64 12.96
CA ASP A 24 -22.18 2.51 12.10
C ASP A 24 -23.69 2.19 12.22
N ALA A 25 -24.21 2.14 13.43
CA ALA A 25 -25.62 1.88 13.67
C ALA A 25 -26.52 2.97 13.09
N SER A 26 -26.15 4.24 13.24
CA SER A 26 -26.94 5.37 12.72
C SER A 26 -27.00 5.38 11.18
N VAL A 27 -25.88 5.10 10.51
CA VAL A 27 -25.84 5.01 9.05
C VAL A 27 -26.63 3.80 8.55
N ALA A 28 -26.46 2.63 9.18
CA ALA A 28 -27.23 1.44 8.83
C ALA A 28 -28.74 1.67 8.98
N LEU A 29 -29.17 2.28 10.10
CA LEU A 29 -30.56 2.59 10.34
C LEU A 29 -31.12 3.59 9.31
N LEU A 30 -30.34 4.62 8.97
CA LEU A 30 -30.73 5.58 7.92
C LEU A 30 -30.94 4.88 6.58
N VAL A 31 -30.03 3.99 6.18
CA VAL A 31 -30.14 3.22 4.94
C VAL A 31 -31.36 2.31 4.97
N VAL A 32 -31.61 1.59 6.07
CA VAL A 32 -32.81 0.74 6.21
C VAL A 32 -34.10 1.54 6.05
N VAL A 33 -34.18 2.71 6.67
CA VAL A 33 -35.38 3.57 6.57
C VAL A 33 -35.54 4.15 5.17
N LEU A 34 -34.46 4.57 4.52
CA LEU A 34 -34.50 5.06 3.14
C LEU A 34 -34.92 3.95 2.17
N LEU A 35 -34.33 2.77 2.25
CA LEU A 35 -34.69 1.62 1.43
C LEU A 35 -36.13 1.16 1.70
N GLY A 36 -36.56 1.12 2.98
CA GLY A 36 -37.93 0.82 3.37
C GLY A 36 -38.93 1.80 2.79
N SER A 37 -38.55 3.07 2.59
CA SER A 37 -39.40 4.07 1.96
C SER A 37 -39.69 3.78 0.48
N LEU A 38 -38.73 3.16 -0.23
CA LEU A 38 -38.91 2.76 -1.64
C LEU A 38 -39.96 1.64 -1.80
N LEU A 39 -40.14 0.79 -0.78
CA LEU A 39 -41.13 -0.28 -0.80
C LEU A 39 -42.60 0.22 -0.79
N ARG A 40 -42.82 1.53 -0.61
CA ARG A 40 -44.13 2.14 -0.71
C ARG A 40 -44.65 2.17 -2.15
N TRP A 41 -43.77 2.12 -3.11
CA TRP A 41 -44.18 1.99 -4.50
C TRP A 41 -44.57 0.52 -4.78
N PRO A 42 -45.86 0.24 -5.08
CA PRO A 42 -46.35 -1.12 -5.15
C PRO A 42 -45.99 -1.79 -6.49
N CYS A 43 -44.71 -1.74 -6.85
CA CYS A 43 -44.23 -2.35 -8.08
C CYS A 43 -43.07 -3.31 -7.80
N ARG A 44 -42.88 -4.31 -8.64
CA ARG A 44 -41.76 -5.25 -8.56
C ARG A 44 -40.41 -4.54 -8.67
N PHE A 45 -40.37 -3.44 -9.40
CA PHE A 45 -39.16 -2.63 -9.58
C PHE A 45 -38.64 -2.06 -8.27
N SER A 46 -39.53 -1.63 -7.35
CA SER A 46 -39.08 -1.10 -6.05
C SER A 46 -38.32 -2.12 -5.21
N ARG A 47 -38.71 -3.41 -5.22
CA ARG A 47 -38.01 -4.48 -4.52
C ARG A 47 -36.65 -4.77 -5.14
N VAL A 48 -36.56 -4.80 -6.47
CA VAL A 48 -35.29 -4.95 -7.16
C VAL A 48 -34.37 -3.78 -6.82
N LEU A 49 -34.88 -2.55 -6.82
CA LEU A 49 -34.12 -1.36 -6.49
C LEU A 49 -33.61 -1.40 -5.05
N VAL A 50 -34.46 -1.82 -4.08
CA VAL A 50 -34.06 -2.00 -2.69
C VAL A 50 -32.94 -3.05 -2.56
N TRP A 51 -33.06 -4.16 -3.27
CA TRP A 51 -32.01 -5.18 -3.26
C TRP A 51 -30.70 -4.65 -3.88
N VAL A 52 -30.75 -3.99 -5.02
CA VAL A 52 -29.57 -3.43 -5.69
C VAL A 52 -28.87 -2.39 -4.82
N LEU A 53 -29.62 -1.39 -4.33
CA LEU A 53 -29.03 -0.32 -3.48
C LEU A 53 -28.53 -0.86 -2.14
N GLY A 54 -29.26 -1.80 -1.54
CA GLY A 54 -28.82 -2.47 -0.33
C GLY A 54 -27.56 -3.31 -0.55
N SER A 55 -27.46 -4.03 -1.67
CA SER A 55 -26.28 -4.81 -2.03
C SER A 55 -25.05 -3.91 -2.25
N LEU A 56 -25.24 -2.76 -2.91
CA LEU A 56 -24.19 -1.76 -3.08
C LEU A 56 -23.71 -1.19 -1.71
N PHE A 57 -24.63 -0.93 -0.81
CA PHE A 57 -24.29 -0.48 0.54
C PHE A 57 -23.52 -1.54 1.32
N VAL A 58 -23.97 -2.81 1.27
CA VAL A 58 -23.26 -3.94 1.91
C VAL A 58 -21.86 -4.08 1.31
N ALA A 59 -21.74 -4.09 -0.02
CA ALA A 59 -20.46 -4.20 -0.71
C ALA A 59 -19.50 -3.06 -0.35
N ALA A 60 -20.00 -1.81 -0.35
CA ALA A 60 -19.21 -0.66 0.05
C ALA A 60 -18.74 -0.76 1.52
N THR A 61 -19.61 -1.19 2.42
CA THR A 61 -19.26 -1.34 3.84
C THR A 61 -18.21 -2.42 4.05
N PHE A 62 -18.38 -3.59 3.42
CA PHE A 62 -17.37 -4.66 3.50
C PHE A 62 -16.05 -4.22 2.87
N GLY A 63 -16.09 -3.63 1.67
CA GLY A 63 -14.88 -3.14 1.01
C GLY A 63 -14.08 -2.16 1.86
N VAL A 64 -14.77 -1.26 2.56
CA VAL A 64 -14.09 -0.33 3.49
C VAL A 64 -13.43 -1.07 4.65
N TYR A 65 -14.12 -2.05 5.25
CA TYR A 65 -13.54 -2.79 6.37
C TYR A 65 -12.39 -3.69 5.94
N GLU A 66 -12.43 -4.27 4.74
CA GLU A 66 -11.27 -4.99 4.16
C GLU A 66 -10.08 -4.05 3.93
N VAL A 67 -10.34 -2.83 3.44
CA VAL A 67 -9.31 -1.79 3.30
C VAL A 67 -8.72 -1.40 4.66
N VAL A 68 -9.55 -1.22 5.68
CA VAL A 68 -9.06 -0.93 7.04
C VAL A 68 -8.30 -2.11 7.62
N SER A 69 -8.72 -3.34 7.36
CA SER A 69 -7.98 -4.54 7.76
C SER A 69 -6.57 -4.57 7.18
N ALA A 70 -6.45 -4.16 5.91
CA ALA A 70 -5.19 -4.17 5.17
C ALA A 70 -4.26 -2.98 5.48
N PHE A 71 -4.82 -1.79 5.65
CA PHE A 71 -4.07 -0.53 5.66
C PHE A 71 -4.19 0.29 6.95
N ASP A 72 -4.91 -0.17 7.94
CA ASP A 72 -5.18 0.50 9.23
C ASP A 72 -5.78 1.91 9.12
N SER A 73 -6.23 2.32 7.95
CA SER A 73 -6.68 3.67 7.68
C SER A 73 -7.93 3.75 6.81
N LEU A 74 -8.88 4.59 7.21
CA LEU A 74 -10.03 4.96 6.38
C LEU A 74 -9.65 5.86 5.20
N HIS A 75 -8.53 6.58 5.27
CA HIS A 75 -8.04 7.39 4.14
C HIS A 75 -7.68 6.53 2.93
N ALA A 76 -7.38 5.27 3.13
CA ALA A 76 -7.18 4.31 2.04
C ALA A 76 -8.44 4.11 1.15
N ILE A 77 -9.63 4.62 1.54
CA ILE A 77 -10.81 4.69 0.67
C ILE A 77 -10.54 5.53 -0.59
N GLY A 78 -9.63 6.50 -0.53
CA GLY A 78 -9.15 7.22 -1.71
C GLY A 78 -8.60 6.29 -2.81
N TYR A 79 -8.12 5.11 -2.42
CA TYR A 79 -7.65 4.05 -3.32
C TYR A 79 -8.77 3.24 -3.98
N ALA A 80 -10.04 3.49 -3.66
CA ALA A 80 -11.18 2.80 -4.32
C ALA A 80 -11.16 2.93 -5.85
N ARG A 81 -10.46 3.91 -6.40
CA ARG A 81 -10.23 4.02 -7.85
C ARG A 81 -9.37 2.90 -8.42
N LEU A 82 -8.51 2.27 -7.59
CA LEU A 82 -7.75 1.09 -7.98
C LEU A 82 -8.66 -0.11 -8.27
N LEU A 83 -9.88 -0.14 -7.72
CA LEU A 83 -10.89 -1.14 -8.05
C LEU A 83 -11.32 -1.08 -9.53
N ALA A 84 -11.02 0.00 -10.24
CA ALA A 84 -11.20 0.07 -11.69
C ALA A 84 -10.11 -0.67 -12.47
N ASP A 85 -9.01 -1.06 -11.82
CA ASP A 85 -7.97 -1.89 -12.40
C ASP A 85 -8.33 -3.36 -12.21
N PRO A 86 -8.52 -4.14 -13.32
CA PRO A 86 -8.95 -5.54 -13.23
C PRO A 86 -7.96 -6.43 -12.45
N THR A 87 -6.67 -6.12 -12.49
CA THR A 87 -5.61 -6.87 -11.80
C THR A 87 -5.74 -6.67 -10.30
N PHE A 88 -5.89 -5.42 -9.86
CA PHE A 88 -6.09 -5.07 -8.47
C PHE A 88 -7.42 -5.63 -7.93
N LEU A 89 -8.51 -5.49 -8.69
CA LEU A 89 -9.82 -6.00 -8.29
C LEU A 89 -9.81 -7.52 -8.15
N GLY A 90 -9.20 -8.23 -9.11
CA GLY A 90 -9.13 -9.69 -9.10
C GLY A 90 -8.35 -10.22 -7.89
N GLY A 91 -7.22 -9.61 -7.54
CA GLY A 91 -6.45 -9.92 -6.35
C GLY A 91 -7.24 -9.63 -5.06
N SER A 92 -7.78 -8.43 -4.94
CA SER A 92 -8.52 -8.00 -3.75
C SER A 92 -9.72 -8.89 -3.44
N VAL A 93 -10.50 -9.30 -4.44
CA VAL A 93 -11.67 -10.17 -4.24
C VAL A 93 -11.28 -11.58 -3.81
N ARG A 94 -10.19 -12.12 -4.34
CA ARG A 94 -9.73 -13.48 -3.99
C ARG A 94 -9.29 -13.60 -2.52
N HIS A 95 -8.82 -12.48 -1.94
CA HIS A 95 -8.24 -12.44 -0.60
C HIS A 95 -9.12 -11.71 0.43
N MET A 96 -10.42 -11.51 0.14
CA MET A 96 -11.34 -10.99 1.14
C MET A 96 -11.36 -11.90 2.37
N ALA A 97 -10.88 -11.38 3.50
CA ALA A 97 -10.81 -12.13 4.76
C ALA A 97 -12.20 -12.56 5.23
N HIS A 98 -13.24 -11.80 4.91
CA HIS A 98 -14.59 -11.98 5.40
C HIS A 98 -15.61 -12.34 4.29
N LEU A 99 -15.19 -12.98 3.22
CA LEU A 99 -16.05 -13.34 2.08
C LEU A 99 -17.33 -14.09 2.50
N GLY A 100 -17.22 -15.01 3.45
CA GLY A 100 -18.37 -15.75 3.97
C GLY A 100 -19.44 -14.85 4.62
N LEU A 101 -19.00 -13.86 5.42
CA LEU A 101 -19.91 -12.87 6.04
C LEU A 101 -20.51 -11.94 5.00
N PHE A 102 -19.75 -11.56 3.98
CA PHE A 102 -20.24 -10.76 2.86
C PHE A 102 -21.37 -11.47 2.12
N VAL A 103 -21.15 -12.72 1.71
CA VAL A 103 -22.16 -13.55 1.01
C VAL A 103 -23.39 -13.76 1.90
N ALA A 104 -23.22 -14.07 3.19
CA ALA A 104 -24.32 -14.20 4.13
C ALA A 104 -25.13 -12.92 4.27
N SER A 105 -24.48 -11.75 4.32
CA SER A 105 -25.13 -10.44 4.41
C SER A 105 -25.96 -10.14 3.14
N LEU A 106 -25.46 -10.47 1.97
CA LEU A 106 -26.21 -10.35 0.71
C LEU A 106 -27.42 -11.28 0.66
N GLY A 107 -27.28 -12.52 1.14
CA GLY A 107 -28.36 -13.49 1.26
C GLY A 107 -29.47 -13.01 2.20
N LEU A 108 -29.10 -12.49 3.38
CA LEU A 108 -30.05 -11.91 4.34
C LEU A 108 -30.76 -10.69 3.75
N LEU A 109 -30.05 -9.82 3.03
CA LEU A 109 -30.64 -8.67 2.38
C LEU A 109 -31.66 -9.10 1.30
N LEU A 110 -31.35 -10.14 0.51
CA LEU A 110 -32.25 -10.68 -0.49
C LEU A 110 -33.55 -11.18 0.17
N VAL A 111 -33.41 -12.02 1.19
CA VAL A 111 -34.55 -12.53 1.97
C VAL A 111 -35.36 -11.36 2.55
N ALA A 112 -34.69 -10.41 3.21
CA ALA A 112 -35.36 -9.24 3.78
C ALA A 112 -36.11 -8.43 2.72
N SER A 113 -35.53 -8.23 1.53
CA SER A 113 -36.16 -7.47 0.44
C SER A 113 -37.41 -8.14 -0.14
N VAL A 114 -37.47 -9.48 -0.08
CA VAL A 114 -38.65 -10.26 -0.52
C VAL A 114 -39.80 -10.16 0.50
N PHE A 115 -39.48 -10.26 1.80
CA PHE A 115 -40.48 -10.31 2.88
C PHE A 115 -40.77 -8.94 3.52
N ALA A 116 -39.97 -7.92 3.21
CA ALA A 116 -40.17 -6.58 3.78
C ALA A 116 -41.51 -5.99 3.36
N GLN A 117 -42.21 -5.43 4.33
CA GLN A 117 -43.46 -4.69 4.13
C GLN A 117 -43.18 -3.17 4.14
N ALA A 118 -43.97 -2.42 3.37
CA ALA A 118 -43.88 -0.97 3.40
C ALA A 118 -44.21 -0.43 4.80
N PRO A 119 -43.45 0.53 5.34
CA PRO A 119 -43.77 1.11 6.64
C PRO A 119 -45.12 1.82 6.61
N GLN A 120 -45.90 1.65 7.68
CA GLN A 120 -47.24 2.24 7.82
C GLN A 120 -47.18 3.78 7.79
N GLN A 121 -48.22 4.43 7.23
CA GLN A 121 -48.29 5.89 7.11
C GLN A 121 -48.34 6.57 8.49
N GLY A 122 -47.67 7.70 8.63
CA GLY A 122 -47.90 8.71 9.67
C GLY A 122 -46.69 9.14 10.49
N ARG A 123 -45.87 8.24 10.98
CA ARG A 123 -44.76 8.61 11.91
C ARG A 123 -43.36 8.44 11.33
N TRP A 124 -43.24 7.79 10.21
CA TRP A 124 -41.91 7.43 9.65
C TRP A 124 -41.10 8.64 9.16
N GLN A 125 -41.75 9.70 8.68
CA GLN A 125 -41.05 10.93 8.27
C GLN A 125 -40.29 11.56 9.44
N GLY A 126 -40.89 11.58 10.62
CA GLY A 126 -40.25 12.01 11.85
C GLY A 126 -39.02 11.14 12.20
N TRP A 127 -39.14 9.83 12.04
CA TRP A 127 -38.02 8.93 12.24
C TRP A 127 -36.90 9.15 11.23
N VAL A 128 -37.24 9.30 9.93
CA VAL A 128 -36.22 9.64 8.89
C VAL A 128 -35.50 10.92 9.24
N LEU A 129 -36.23 11.98 9.55
CA LEU A 129 -35.63 13.26 9.90
C LEU A 129 -34.80 13.17 11.18
N GLY A 130 -35.27 12.47 12.19
CA GLY A 130 -34.55 12.27 13.45
C GLY A 130 -33.25 11.50 13.25
N ILE A 131 -33.29 10.39 12.52
CA ILE A 131 -32.11 9.57 12.22
C ILE A 131 -31.14 10.31 11.31
N ALA A 132 -31.65 10.99 10.28
CA ALA A 132 -30.82 11.79 9.40
C ALA A 132 -30.13 12.93 10.16
N GLY A 133 -30.88 13.66 11.00
CA GLY A 133 -30.33 14.70 11.87
C GLY A 133 -29.27 14.17 12.83
N PHE A 134 -29.53 13.03 13.46
CA PHE A 134 -28.56 12.39 14.35
C PHE A 134 -27.29 11.95 13.60
N THR A 135 -27.45 11.36 12.40
CA THR A 135 -26.33 10.96 11.56
C THR A 135 -25.50 12.18 11.13
N LEU A 136 -26.17 13.28 10.74
CA LEU A 136 -25.49 14.54 10.40
C LEU A 136 -24.72 15.12 11.59
N VAL A 137 -25.27 15.07 12.79
CA VAL A 137 -24.57 15.48 14.02
C VAL A 137 -23.31 14.62 14.23
N GLN A 138 -23.41 13.31 14.07
CA GLN A 138 -22.25 12.41 14.17
C GLN A 138 -21.17 12.77 13.13
N LEU A 139 -21.57 13.12 11.91
CA LEU A 139 -20.65 13.55 10.85
C LEU A 139 -20.00 14.92 11.13
N ALA A 140 -20.66 15.77 11.94
CA ALA A 140 -20.17 17.10 12.28
C ALA A 140 -19.17 17.11 13.44
N ILE A 141 -19.16 16.06 14.28
CA ILE A 141 -18.26 15.97 15.44
C ILE A 141 -16.82 15.72 14.96
N PRO A 142 -15.83 16.55 15.35
CA PRO A 142 -14.46 16.37 14.97
C PRO A 142 -13.91 15.01 15.39
N ILE A 143 -13.09 14.39 14.51
CA ILE A 143 -12.37 13.16 14.81
C ILE A 143 -11.13 13.54 15.61
N SER A 144 -10.85 12.80 16.67
CA SER A 144 -9.63 12.99 17.45
C SER A 144 -8.43 12.43 16.69
N HIS A 145 -7.38 13.21 16.52
CA HIS A 145 -6.12 12.74 15.92
C HIS A 145 -5.34 11.78 16.83
N ARG A 146 -5.81 11.57 18.06
CA ARG A 146 -5.19 10.68 19.04
C ARG A 146 -5.51 9.20 18.83
N TYR A 147 -6.50 8.89 18.01
CA TYR A 147 -6.97 7.52 17.77
C TYR A 147 -7.27 7.34 16.29
N ASP A 148 -7.15 6.13 15.82
CA ASP A 148 -7.48 5.76 14.44
C ASP A 148 -8.88 6.21 14.04
N GLU A 149 -9.01 6.79 12.86
CA GLU A 149 -10.29 7.32 12.38
C GLU A 149 -11.34 6.23 12.26
N TRP A 150 -10.94 5.02 11.82
CA TRP A 150 -11.86 3.89 11.67
C TRP A 150 -12.46 3.43 12.99
N ARG A 151 -11.80 3.70 14.14
CA ARG A 151 -12.35 3.44 15.47
C ARG A 151 -13.46 4.41 15.87
N GLN A 152 -13.43 5.62 15.36
CA GLN A 152 -14.27 6.74 15.80
C GLN A 152 -15.42 7.05 14.86
N SER A 153 -15.34 6.70 13.58
CA SER A 153 -16.27 7.17 12.57
C SER A 153 -16.67 6.06 11.60
N HIS A 154 -17.77 6.27 10.89
CA HIS A 154 -18.17 5.43 9.77
C HIS A 154 -17.43 5.84 8.49
N ALA A 155 -17.26 4.89 7.57
CA ALA A 155 -16.60 5.09 6.28
C ALA A 155 -17.11 6.29 5.46
N ILE A 156 -18.42 6.55 5.51
CA ILE A 156 -19.02 7.72 4.85
C ILE A 156 -18.45 9.03 5.41
N HIS A 157 -18.15 9.08 6.71
CA HIS A 157 -17.54 10.27 7.30
C HIS A 157 -16.13 10.51 6.75
N ALA A 158 -15.32 9.46 6.64
CA ALA A 158 -13.99 9.57 6.04
C ALA A 158 -14.08 10.05 4.59
N LEU A 159 -15.02 9.51 3.80
CA LEU A 159 -15.27 9.96 2.42
C LEU A 159 -15.63 11.45 2.37
N VAL A 160 -16.54 11.92 3.23
CA VAL A 160 -16.95 13.32 3.30
C VAL A 160 -15.81 14.21 3.77
N SER A 161 -15.01 13.77 4.74
CA SER A 161 -13.83 14.52 5.22
C SER A 161 -12.77 14.64 4.12
N THR A 162 -12.54 13.58 3.35
CA THR A 162 -11.60 13.59 2.22
C THR A 162 -12.03 14.60 1.14
N ILE A 163 -13.32 14.68 0.84
CA ILE A 163 -13.85 15.68 -0.11
C ILE A 163 -13.69 17.11 0.42
N ARG A 164 -13.88 17.32 1.74
CA ARG A 164 -13.76 18.66 2.37
C ARG A 164 -12.33 19.13 2.56
N THR A 165 -11.40 18.20 2.76
CA THR A 165 -9.99 18.49 3.01
C THR A 165 -9.14 18.47 1.73
N ALA A 166 -9.72 18.21 0.56
CA ALA A 166 -9.01 18.33 -0.70
C ALA A 166 -8.40 19.73 -0.81
N PRO A 167 -7.07 19.86 -0.85
CA PRO A 167 -6.42 21.17 -0.84
C PRO A 167 -6.64 21.87 -2.18
N VAL A 168 -7.68 22.67 -2.25
CA VAL A 168 -7.88 23.56 -3.39
C VAL A 168 -6.83 24.68 -3.31
N GLY A 169 -5.79 24.58 -4.12
CA GLY A 169 -5.00 25.74 -4.52
C GLY A 169 -3.87 26.25 -3.61
N ARG A 170 -3.56 25.64 -2.46
CA ARG A 170 -2.43 26.06 -1.60
C ARG A 170 -1.08 25.38 -1.87
N ALA A 171 -1.07 24.30 -2.62
CA ALA A 171 0.14 23.50 -2.87
C ALA A 171 1.25 24.28 -3.62
N GLY A 172 0.90 25.18 -4.52
CA GLY A 172 1.89 25.90 -5.34
C GLY A 172 2.75 26.92 -4.60
N LYS A 173 2.25 27.49 -3.49
CA LYS A 173 3.03 28.46 -2.70
C LYS A 173 3.95 27.76 -1.71
N MET A 174 3.45 26.72 -1.05
CA MET A 174 4.21 25.92 -0.10
C MET A 174 5.34 25.12 -0.78
N ALA A 175 5.14 24.62 -2.00
CA ALA A 175 6.17 23.91 -2.76
C ALA A 175 7.36 24.81 -3.17
N ARG A 176 7.14 26.12 -3.35
CA ARG A 176 8.23 27.08 -3.62
C ARG A 176 9.03 27.42 -2.36
N GLU A 177 8.38 27.52 -1.21
CA GLU A 177 9.04 27.83 0.06
C GLU A 177 9.82 26.62 0.58
N VAL A 178 9.29 25.40 0.44
CA VAL A 178 9.97 24.16 0.83
C VAL A 178 11.18 23.87 -0.06
N GLY A 179 11.13 24.18 -1.36
CA GLY A 179 12.26 23.98 -2.26
C GLY A 179 13.49 24.88 -1.99
N GLN A 180 13.32 25.93 -1.15
CA GLN A 180 14.45 26.76 -0.71
C GLN A 180 15.08 26.30 0.62
N VAL A 181 14.42 25.42 1.37
CA VAL A 181 14.84 24.99 2.71
C VAL A 181 15.68 23.70 2.66
N PHE A 182 15.56 22.92 1.59
CA PHE A 182 16.29 21.66 1.44
C PHE A 182 17.31 21.78 0.29
N SER A 183 18.46 22.37 0.56
CA SER A 183 19.66 22.09 -0.22
C SER A 183 20.41 20.95 0.46
N ALA A 184 20.55 19.82 -0.22
CA ALA A 184 21.44 18.77 0.26
C ALA A 184 22.86 19.31 0.21
N ASP A 185 23.54 19.37 1.36
CA ASP A 185 24.98 19.59 1.43
C ASP A 185 25.66 18.29 1.01
N LEU A 186 26.14 18.26 -0.22
CA LEU A 186 26.88 17.14 -0.79
C LEU A 186 28.40 17.29 -0.66
N ASP A 187 28.87 18.40 -0.06
CA ASP A 187 30.31 18.67 0.16
C ASP A 187 30.89 17.92 1.35
N GLY A 188 30.16 16.93 1.87
CA GLY A 188 30.56 16.12 3.00
C GLY A 188 31.77 15.20 2.74
N ARG A 189 32.30 14.65 3.82
CA ARG A 189 33.39 13.66 3.80
C ARG A 189 32.94 12.41 3.04
N ARG A 190 33.78 11.88 2.15
CA ARG A 190 33.55 10.56 1.56
C ARG A 190 33.60 9.50 2.66
N TRP A 191 32.58 8.68 2.75
CA TRP A 191 32.43 7.60 3.71
C TRP A 191 32.95 6.27 3.18
N ILE A 192 33.04 6.15 1.85
CA ILE A 192 33.42 4.93 1.14
C ILE A 192 34.47 5.32 0.11
N ASP A 193 35.56 4.57 0.05
CA ASP A 193 36.50 4.68 -1.06
C ASP A 193 35.83 4.19 -2.34
N PRO A 194 35.99 4.86 -3.46
CA PRO A 194 35.38 4.42 -4.71
C PRO A 194 35.92 3.04 -5.11
N LEU A 195 35.03 2.10 -5.37
CA LEU A 195 35.35 0.76 -5.89
C LEU A 195 36.09 0.85 -7.22
N SER A 196 35.70 1.82 -8.04
CA SER A 196 36.32 2.19 -9.33
C SER A 196 35.91 3.63 -9.68
N ASP A 197 36.46 4.19 -10.75
CA ASP A 197 36.01 5.49 -11.27
C ASP A 197 34.55 5.47 -11.72
N ARG A 198 34.04 4.30 -12.12
CA ARG A 198 32.67 4.06 -12.57
C ARG A 198 32.19 2.68 -12.11
N PRO A 199 31.83 2.51 -10.85
CA PRO A 199 31.33 1.22 -10.36
C PRO A 199 29.96 0.91 -10.98
N ASN A 200 29.67 -0.37 -11.15
CA ASN A 200 28.32 -0.81 -11.38
C ASN A 200 27.45 -0.53 -10.14
N LEU A 201 26.17 -0.30 -10.35
CA LEU A 201 25.22 0.05 -9.28
C LEU A 201 24.02 -0.87 -9.35
N ILE A 202 23.72 -1.55 -8.24
CA ILE A 202 22.49 -2.30 -8.04
C ILE A 202 21.72 -1.67 -6.90
N LEU A 203 20.48 -1.20 -7.18
CA LEU A 203 19.55 -0.68 -6.20
C LEU A 203 18.42 -1.70 -5.99
N VAL A 204 18.38 -2.31 -4.82
CA VAL A 204 17.31 -3.25 -4.44
C VAL A 204 16.30 -2.51 -3.58
N LEU A 205 15.08 -2.42 -4.07
CA LEU A 205 13.93 -1.85 -3.37
C LEU A 205 13.10 -2.98 -2.79
N LEU A 206 13.02 -3.03 -1.47
CA LEU A 206 12.24 -4.02 -0.74
C LEU A 206 10.85 -3.49 -0.51
N GLU A 207 9.83 -4.18 -1.00
CA GLU A 207 8.43 -3.82 -0.88
C GLU A 207 7.99 -3.73 0.59
N ALA A 208 7.55 -2.55 1.03
CA ALA A 208 6.93 -2.29 2.33
C ALA A 208 7.73 -2.76 3.57
N VAL A 209 9.07 -2.80 3.49
CA VAL A 209 9.94 -3.17 4.61
C VAL A 209 10.14 -1.99 5.54
N SER A 210 9.80 -2.17 6.82
CA SER A 210 9.95 -1.15 7.87
C SER A 210 11.12 -1.47 8.79
N ALA A 211 11.77 -0.43 9.33
CA ALA A 211 12.89 -0.55 10.26
C ALA A 211 12.72 -1.60 11.38
N PRO A 212 11.55 -1.73 12.02
CA PRO A 212 11.37 -2.69 13.11
C PRO A 212 11.60 -4.17 12.76
N VAL A 213 11.61 -4.54 11.48
CA VAL A 213 11.90 -5.93 11.08
C VAL A 213 13.41 -6.25 11.10
N LEU A 214 14.26 -5.23 11.24
CA LEU A 214 15.71 -5.30 11.40
C LEU A 214 16.06 -4.98 12.86
N PRO A 215 16.48 -5.97 13.67
CA PRO A 215 16.78 -5.78 15.09
C PRO A 215 17.77 -4.65 15.40
N SER A 216 18.83 -4.49 14.60
CA SER A 216 19.82 -3.44 14.77
C SER A 216 19.21 -2.04 14.63
N VAL A 217 18.38 -1.83 13.63
CA VAL A 217 17.68 -0.54 13.40
C VAL A 217 16.61 -0.30 14.46
N ALA A 218 15.83 -1.32 14.81
CA ALA A 218 14.81 -1.23 15.85
C ALA A 218 15.42 -0.80 17.20
N SER A 219 16.54 -1.41 17.58
CA SER A 219 17.27 -1.10 18.81
C SER A 219 17.72 0.36 18.86
N GLU A 220 18.22 0.91 17.76
CA GLU A 220 18.67 2.30 17.66
C GLU A 220 17.52 3.29 17.91
N HIS A 221 16.31 2.93 17.50
CA HIS A 221 15.13 3.76 17.69
C HIS A 221 14.32 3.43 18.95
N GLY A 222 14.78 2.51 19.79
CA GLY A 222 14.10 2.10 21.01
C GLY A 222 12.74 1.42 20.76
N VAL A 223 12.60 0.76 19.62
CA VAL A 223 11.38 0.05 19.20
C VAL A 223 11.61 -1.45 19.40
N ASP A 224 10.58 -2.15 19.86
CA ASP A 224 10.63 -3.61 19.98
C ASP A 224 10.78 -4.24 18.58
N ALA A 225 11.86 -5.00 18.40
CA ALA A 225 12.13 -5.65 17.14
C ALA A 225 11.23 -6.88 16.93
N ALA A 226 10.53 -6.91 15.82
CA ALA A 226 10.04 -8.16 15.28
C ALA A 226 11.18 -8.80 14.47
N VAL A 227 11.88 -9.79 15.01
CA VAL A 227 12.98 -10.47 14.33
C VAL A 227 12.46 -11.21 13.10
N ALA A 228 12.33 -10.48 12.00
CA ALA A 228 11.77 -10.99 10.77
C ALA A 228 12.82 -11.19 9.68
N MET A 229 13.86 -10.35 9.66
CA MET A 229 14.92 -10.37 8.65
C MET A 229 16.33 -10.47 9.30
N PRO A 230 16.65 -11.57 10.00
CA PRO A 230 17.91 -11.70 10.72
C PRO A 230 19.15 -11.80 9.84
N LYS A 231 19.01 -12.30 8.60
CA LYS A 231 20.15 -12.43 7.68
C LYS A 231 20.55 -11.09 7.09
N LEU A 232 19.56 -10.29 6.68
CA LEU A 232 19.82 -8.92 6.22
C LEU A 232 20.37 -8.06 7.36
N ASP A 233 19.90 -8.25 8.59
CA ASP A 233 20.38 -7.57 9.77
C ASP A 233 21.86 -7.92 10.06
N ALA A 234 22.23 -9.21 9.99
CA ALA A 234 23.62 -9.65 10.15
C ALA A 234 24.54 -9.07 9.06
N ARG A 235 24.07 -8.99 7.80
CA ARG A 235 24.83 -8.32 6.73
C ARG A 235 25.01 -6.83 7.01
N ALA A 236 24.00 -6.18 7.58
CA ALA A 236 24.07 -4.76 7.91
C ALA A 236 25.17 -4.45 8.94
N GLU A 237 25.50 -5.39 9.84
CA GLU A 237 26.61 -5.25 10.81
C GLU A 237 27.99 -5.23 10.13
N GLU A 238 28.14 -5.87 8.98
CA GLU A 238 29.38 -5.96 8.23
C GLU A 238 29.56 -4.86 7.17
N HIS A 239 28.49 -4.09 6.93
CA HIS A 239 28.42 -3.09 5.86
C HIS A 239 27.99 -1.71 6.37
N LEU A 240 27.82 -0.74 5.48
CA LEU A 240 27.34 0.57 5.83
C LEU A 240 25.83 0.57 6.04
N LEU A 241 25.39 0.76 7.27
CA LEU A 241 23.98 0.86 7.65
C LEU A 241 23.60 2.32 7.95
N PHE A 242 22.57 2.81 7.26
CA PHE A 242 21.96 4.10 7.53
C PHE A 242 20.74 3.90 8.44
N THR A 243 20.88 4.21 9.72
CA THR A 243 19.83 3.98 10.73
C THR A 243 18.76 5.05 10.79
N GLN A 244 18.97 6.20 10.13
CA GLN A 244 18.05 7.36 10.17
C GLN A 244 17.43 7.68 8.79
N VAL A 245 17.18 6.65 8.00
CA VAL A 245 16.46 6.82 6.72
C VAL A 245 14.95 6.79 6.96
N ILE A 246 14.27 7.86 6.56
CA ILE A 246 12.83 8.01 6.74
C ILE A 246 12.14 7.91 5.39
N ALA A 247 11.28 6.92 5.22
CA ALA A 247 10.39 6.83 4.07
C ALA A 247 9.29 7.91 4.19
N HIS A 248 9.29 8.88 3.30
CA HIS A 248 8.33 9.99 3.32
C HIS A 248 7.01 9.69 2.59
N GLN A 249 6.87 8.49 2.04
CA GLN A 249 5.68 8.04 1.32
C GLN A 249 5.24 6.66 1.78
N ARG A 250 3.95 6.36 1.59
CA ARG A 250 3.33 5.08 1.90
C ARG A 250 2.80 4.35 0.67
N GLN A 251 3.34 4.64 -0.50
CA GLN A 251 2.99 3.99 -1.76
C GLN A 251 4.24 3.75 -2.56
N THR A 252 4.40 2.54 -3.05
CA THR A 252 5.52 2.08 -3.88
C THR A 252 5.88 3.08 -4.99
N ASN A 253 4.91 3.47 -5.80
CA ASN A 253 5.15 4.39 -6.91
C ASN A 253 5.63 5.79 -6.48
N ARG A 254 5.23 6.23 -5.29
CA ARG A 254 5.64 7.53 -4.73
C ARG A 254 7.01 7.44 -4.08
N GLY A 255 7.29 6.34 -3.39
CA GLY A 255 8.61 6.07 -2.84
C GLY A 255 9.66 5.93 -3.93
N GLU A 256 9.38 5.13 -4.96
CA GLU A 256 10.25 5.01 -6.13
C GLU A 256 10.51 6.35 -6.80
N TYR A 257 9.48 7.18 -6.95
CA TYR A 257 9.67 8.53 -7.51
C TYR A 257 10.62 9.37 -6.66
N GLY A 258 10.45 9.33 -5.34
CA GLY A 258 11.34 10.03 -4.41
C GLY A 258 12.78 9.54 -4.51
N ILE A 259 13.00 8.23 -4.53
CA ILE A 259 14.32 7.61 -4.59
C ILE A 259 14.98 7.87 -5.96
N LEU A 260 14.25 7.65 -7.05
CA LEU A 260 14.81 7.73 -8.39
C LEU A 260 14.95 9.16 -8.92
N CYS A 261 14.09 10.09 -8.49
CA CYS A 261 14.06 11.45 -9.02
C CYS A 261 14.46 12.53 -8.00
N GLY A 262 14.78 12.16 -6.75
CA GLY A 262 15.22 13.09 -5.72
C GLY A 262 14.23 14.22 -5.43
N ASP A 263 12.92 13.94 -5.57
CA ASP A 263 11.86 14.94 -5.44
C ASP A 263 10.63 14.38 -4.75
N TYR A 264 9.85 15.27 -4.15
CA TYR A 264 8.57 14.88 -3.58
C TYR A 264 7.54 14.63 -4.69
N PRO A 265 6.86 13.48 -4.69
CA PRO A 265 5.76 13.26 -5.62
C PRO A 265 4.64 14.27 -5.34
N LYS A 266 3.89 14.62 -6.38
CA LYS A 266 2.76 15.53 -6.23
C LYS A 266 1.78 14.96 -5.20
N LEU A 267 1.51 15.74 -4.17
CA LEU A 267 0.54 15.41 -3.11
C LEU A 267 -0.89 15.65 -3.62
N LEU A 268 -1.29 14.97 -4.67
CA LEU A 268 -2.67 14.95 -5.13
C LEU A 268 -3.37 13.82 -4.38
N SER A 269 -4.41 14.17 -3.64
CA SER A 269 -5.12 13.29 -2.70
C SER A 269 -5.79 12.09 -3.36
N ASP A 270 -5.84 12.03 -4.67
CA ASP A 270 -6.70 11.11 -5.40
C ASP A 270 -6.02 10.34 -6.52
N GLN A 271 -4.68 10.42 -6.65
CA GLN A 271 -4.01 9.76 -7.75
C GLN A 271 -2.91 8.83 -7.28
N SER A 272 -3.17 7.56 -7.48
CA SER A 272 -2.31 6.45 -7.10
C SER A 272 -1.40 5.99 -8.25
N LYS A 273 -1.61 6.48 -9.49
CA LYS A 273 -0.86 6.03 -10.65
C LYS A 273 0.32 6.94 -10.97
N MET A 274 1.38 6.37 -11.55
CA MET A 274 2.56 7.12 -12.02
C MET A 274 2.24 8.15 -13.13
N THR A 275 1.02 8.10 -13.73
CA THR A 275 0.59 9.00 -14.81
C THR A 275 0.81 10.47 -14.55
N GLU A 276 0.64 10.91 -13.31
CA GLU A 276 0.87 12.31 -12.96
C GLU A 276 2.32 12.71 -13.06
N GLN A 277 3.19 11.76 -12.75
CA GLN A 277 4.63 11.91 -12.89
C GLN A 277 5.01 11.82 -14.37
N VAL A 278 4.25 11.05 -15.15
CA VAL A 278 4.44 10.89 -16.60
C VAL A 278 4.08 12.16 -17.37
N TYR A 279 3.00 12.84 -16.99
CA TYR A 279 2.52 14.06 -17.70
C TYR A 279 2.99 15.37 -17.08
N GLY A 280 3.73 15.32 -15.96
CA GLY A 280 4.36 16.47 -15.35
C GLY A 280 5.58 16.98 -16.16
N ARG A 281 6.18 18.07 -15.72
CA ARG A 281 7.49 18.49 -16.24
C ARG A 281 8.48 17.36 -15.99
N ALA A 282 9.13 16.89 -17.05
CA ALA A 282 10.20 15.92 -16.96
C ALA A 282 11.27 16.46 -16.00
N ARG A 283 11.39 15.85 -14.82
CA ARG A 283 12.55 16.04 -13.97
C ARG A 283 13.62 15.04 -14.41
N ARG A 284 14.86 15.44 -14.30
CA ARG A 284 15.99 14.55 -14.49
C ARG A 284 16.05 13.60 -13.30
N CYS A 285 15.76 12.34 -13.53
CA CYS A 285 15.88 11.28 -12.55
C CYS A 285 17.28 10.65 -12.56
N LEU A 286 17.63 9.90 -11.52
CA LEU A 286 18.94 9.25 -11.40
C LEU A 286 19.28 8.35 -12.61
N PRO A 287 18.36 7.51 -13.13
CA PRO A 287 18.67 6.69 -14.31
C PRO A 287 19.03 7.54 -15.53
N ASP A 288 18.34 8.66 -15.72
CA ASP A 288 18.61 9.59 -16.84
C ASP A 288 20.00 10.23 -16.71
N ALA A 289 20.35 10.66 -15.49
CA ALA A 289 21.67 11.21 -15.20
C ALA A 289 22.80 10.19 -15.41
N LEU A 290 22.59 8.95 -14.98
CA LEU A 290 23.57 7.87 -15.15
C LEU A 290 23.71 7.46 -16.62
N ARG A 291 22.61 7.44 -17.39
CA ARG A 291 22.66 7.18 -18.83
C ARG A 291 23.48 8.22 -19.57
N GLU A 292 23.38 9.49 -19.20
CA GLU A 292 24.22 10.56 -19.76
C GLU A 292 25.72 10.37 -19.45
N LEU A 293 26.02 9.69 -18.34
CA LEU A 293 27.38 9.30 -17.96
C LEU A 293 27.82 7.98 -18.62
N GLY A 294 27.01 7.39 -19.49
CA GLY A 294 27.31 6.20 -20.24
C GLY A 294 26.97 4.88 -19.56
N TYR A 295 26.14 4.91 -18.51
CA TYR A 295 25.63 3.68 -17.89
C TYR A 295 24.53 3.03 -18.71
N HIS A 296 24.53 1.71 -18.78
CA HIS A 296 23.34 0.95 -19.16
C HIS A 296 22.36 0.95 -17.99
N THR A 297 21.11 1.35 -18.20
CA THR A 297 20.13 1.50 -17.13
C THR A 297 19.00 0.50 -17.27
N ALA A 298 18.77 -0.34 -16.26
CA ALA A 298 17.77 -1.39 -16.27
C ALA A 298 16.85 -1.29 -15.03
N TYR A 299 15.55 -1.45 -15.26
CA TYR A 299 14.54 -1.56 -14.21
C TYR A 299 13.88 -2.93 -14.28
N LEU A 300 13.95 -3.68 -13.20
CA LEU A 300 13.41 -5.01 -13.06
C LEU A 300 12.45 -5.05 -11.87
N GLN A 301 11.24 -5.55 -12.06
CA GLN A 301 10.31 -5.74 -10.93
C GLN A 301 9.60 -7.07 -10.99
N ALA A 302 9.27 -7.62 -9.82
CA ALA A 302 8.54 -8.88 -9.69
C ALA A 302 7.08 -8.77 -10.20
N ALA A 303 6.47 -7.59 -10.06
CA ALA A 303 5.08 -7.29 -10.44
C ALA A 303 4.92 -6.93 -11.93
N PRO A 304 3.69 -7.00 -12.50
CA PRO A 304 3.40 -6.48 -13.83
C PRO A 304 3.61 -4.96 -13.92
N LEU A 305 4.29 -4.51 -14.98
CA LEU A 305 4.63 -3.10 -15.21
C LEU A 305 3.40 -2.21 -15.45
N ALA A 306 2.35 -2.77 -16.04
CA ALA A 306 1.11 -2.01 -16.32
C ALA A 306 0.42 -1.52 -15.03
N PHE A 307 0.66 -2.20 -13.90
CA PHE A 307 0.20 -1.71 -12.62
C PHE A 307 0.91 -0.41 -12.26
N MET A 308 0.14 0.62 -11.89
CA MET A 308 0.62 1.99 -11.62
C MET A 308 1.30 2.67 -12.83
N LEU A 309 1.17 2.12 -14.05
CA LEU A 309 1.73 2.67 -15.30
C LEU A 309 3.26 2.82 -15.29
N LYS A 310 3.95 1.90 -14.65
CA LYS A 310 5.41 1.87 -14.60
C LYS A 310 6.03 1.59 -15.98
N ASP A 311 5.31 0.86 -16.83
CA ASP A 311 5.64 0.67 -18.25
C ASP A 311 5.80 1.98 -19.03
N GLN A 312 5.09 3.04 -18.60
CA GLN A 312 5.15 4.35 -19.21
C GLN A 312 6.12 5.29 -18.48
N PHE A 313 6.21 5.17 -17.16
CA PHE A 313 7.03 6.06 -16.34
C PHE A 313 8.51 5.70 -16.39
N MET A 314 8.88 4.42 -16.21
CA MET A 314 10.29 4.02 -16.06
C MET A 314 11.15 4.33 -17.30
N PRO A 315 10.68 4.12 -18.56
CA PRO A 315 11.42 4.58 -19.72
C PRO A 315 11.65 6.09 -19.76
N ARG A 316 10.70 6.88 -19.26
CA ARG A 316 10.81 8.34 -19.21
C ARG A 316 11.70 8.83 -18.07
N ALA A 317 11.84 8.04 -17.01
CA ALA A 317 12.79 8.30 -15.94
C ALA A 317 14.24 8.01 -16.35
N GLY A 318 14.44 7.41 -17.52
CA GLY A 318 15.76 7.17 -18.09
C GLY A 318 16.21 5.71 -18.10
N PHE A 319 15.34 4.75 -17.78
CA PHE A 319 15.68 3.33 -17.93
C PHE A 319 15.62 2.91 -19.40
N ALA A 320 16.73 2.35 -19.91
CA ALA A 320 16.83 1.82 -21.26
C ALA A 320 16.14 0.46 -21.40
N GLU A 321 16.13 -0.31 -20.33
CA GLU A 321 15.48 -1.60 -20.25
C GLU A 321 14.47 -1.63 -19.07
N VAL A 322 13.28 -2.18 -19.30
CA VAL A 322 12.23 -2.27 -18.28
C VAL A 322 11.58 -3.63 -18.36
N LEU A 323 11.80 -4.49 -17.34
CA LEU A 323 11.28 -5.85 -17.24
C LEU A 323 10.37 -5.99 -16.04
N GLY A 324 9.29 -6.74 -16.18
CA GLY A 324 8.34 -7.01 -15.10
C GLY A 324 7.52 -8.25 -15.33
N GLY A 325 6.63 -8.58 -14.42
CA GLY A 325 5.80 -9.77 -14.33
C GLY A 325 5.83 -10.78 -15.49
N PRO A 326 5.38 -10.43 -16.70
CA PRO A 326 5.39 -11.34 -17.85
C PRO A 326 6.78 -11.78 -18.33
N SER A 327 7.84 -11.09 -17.92
CA SER A 327 9.23 -11.46 -18.25
C SER A 327 9.74 -12.64 -17.42
N TRP A 328 9.03 -12.99 -16.34
CA TRP A 328 9.43 -14.03 -15.42
C TRP A 328 8.59 -15.29 -15.63
N SER A 329 9.23 -16.40 -15.96
CA SER A 329 8.56 -17.67 -16.32
C SER A 329 8.45 -18.64 -15.15
N GLN A 330 9.30 -18.51 -14.13
CA GLN A 330 9.37 -19.42 -12.98
C GLN A 330 8.80 -18.77 -11.73
N SER A 331 8.20 -19.57 -10.83
CA SER A 331 7.70 -19.14 -9.56
C SER A 331 7.65 -20.31 -8.58
N TYR A 332 8.08 -20.14 -7.34
CA TYR A 332 7.92 -21.11 -6.26
C TYR A 332 6.50 -21.10 -5.68
N GLY A 333 5.77 -20.04 -5.91
CA GLY A 333 4.39 -19.92 -5.54
C GLY A 333 3.76 -18.68 -6.20
N ARG A 334 2.43 -18.68 -6.34
CA ARG A 334 1.74 -17.52 -6.90
C ARG A 334 1.53 -16.46 -5.82
N THR A 335 1.99 -15.24 -6.08
CA THR A 335 1.45 -14.04 -5.43
C THR A 335 0.37 -13.46 -6.32
N ASP A 336 -0.56 -12.67 -5.73
CA ASP A 336 -1.55 -11.95 -6.52
C ASP A 336 -0.95 -10.75 -7.25
N TRP A 337 0.25 -10.35 -6.85
CA TRP A 337 0.92 -9.16 -7.34
C TRP A 337 1.99 -9.46 -8.38
N GLY A 338 2.56 -10.65 -8.39
CA GLY A 338 3.63 -10.98 -9.31
C GLY A 338 4.30 -12.33 -9.02
N VAL A 339 5.53 -12.49 -9.48
CA VAL A 339 6.37 -13.62 -9.16
C VAL A 339 6.94 -13.47 -7.74
N ASP A 340 7.15 -14.57 -7.03
CA ASP A 340 7.77 -14.51 -5.71
C ASP A 340 9.22 -14.00 -5.76
N ASP A 341 9.67 -13.37 -4.68
CA ASP A 341 10.94 -12.66 -4.64
C ASP A 341 12.15 -13.56 -4.86
N LYS A 342 12.09 -14.83 -4.42
CA LYS A 342 13.16 -15.77 -4.64
C LYS A 342 13.32 -16.10 -6.12
N ALA A 343 12.22 -16.47 -6.77
CA ALA A 343 12.21 -16.75 -8.21
C ALA A 343 12.52 -15.49 -9.04
N PHE A 344 12.12 -14.31 -8.55
CA PHE A 344 12.47 -13.04 -9.18
C PHE A 344 13.98 -12.82 -9.20
N PHE A 345 14.64 -12.90 -8.06
CA PHE A 345 16.09 -12.73 -7.98
C PHE A 345 16.87 -13.78 -8.77
N GLU A 346 16.44 -15.04 -8.72
CA GLU A 346 17.06 -16.12 -9.50
C GLU A 346 16.99 -15.86 -11.02
N GLN A 347 15.89 -15.26 -11.49
CA GLN A 347 15.71 -14.93 -12.92
C GLN A 347 16.31 -13.57 -13.30
N ALA A 348 16.46 -12.65 -12.36
CA ALA A 348 17.14 -11.38 -12.58
C ALA A 348 18.66 -11.54 -12.69
N LEU A 349 19.24 -12.49 -11.95
CA LEU A 349 20.68 -12.73 -11.90
C LEU A 349 21.33 -12.96 -13.28
N PRO A 350 20.81 -13.82 -14.18
CA PRO A 350 21.37 -13.96 -15.52
C PRO A 350 21.39 -12.66 -16.33
N ARG A 351 20.40 -11.78 -16.12
CA ARG A 351 20.35 -10.47 -16.77
C ARG A 351 21.42 -9.54 -16.22
N LEU A 352 21.61 -9.50 -14.90
CA LEU A 352 22.67 -8.73 -14.25
C LEU A 352 24.05 -9.19 -14.69
N LYS A 353 24.24 -10.52 -14.79
CA LYS A 353 25.47 -11.08 -15.31
C LYS A 353 25.76 -10.65 -16.75
N ALA A 354 24.75 -10.68 -17.61
CA ALA A 354 24.89 -10.20 -18.98
C ALA A 354 25.24 -8.70 -19.04
N LEU A 355 24.67 -7.88 -18.16
CA LEU A 355 25.03 -6.46 -18.04
C LEU A 355 26.45 -6.25 -17.53
N HIS A 356 26.88 -7.09 -16.58
CA HIS A 356 28.24 -7.04 -16.03
C HIS A 356 29.31 -7.45 -17.08
N GLU A 357 28.97 -8.31 -18.01
CA GLU A 357 29.83 -8.70 -19.12
C GLU A 357 29.94 -7.64 -20.24
N GLU A 358 29.09 -6.60 -20.22
CA GLU A 358 29.15 -5.48 -21.14
C GLU A 358 30.32 -4.55 -20.80
N ALA A 359 30.85 -3.82 -21.80
CA ALA A 359 31.95 -2.88 -21.58
C ALA A 359 31.52 -1.58 -20.85
N ALA A 360 30.25 -1.27 -20.87
CA ALA A 360 29.68 -0.10 -20.20
C ALA A 360 29.27 -0.46 -18.76
N PRO A 361 29.48 0.45 -17.79
CA PRO A 361 28.94 0.24 -16.45
C PRO A 361 27.41 0.22 -16.48
N PHE A 362 26.79 -0.48 -15.54
CA PHE A 362 25.34 -0.57 -15.47
C PHE A 362 24.78 0.00 -14.16
N PHE A 363 23.54 0.47 -14.22
CA PHE A 363 22.69 0.76 -13.09
C PHE A 363 21.41 -0.08 -13.20
N ALA A 364 21.23 -1.00 -12.28
CA ALA A 364 20.03 -1.83 -12.23
C ALA A 364 19.22 -1.53 -10.97
N THR A 365 17.91 -1.29 -11.12
CA THR A 365 16.97 -1.19 -10.02
C THR A 365 16.08 -2.42 -10.00
N LEU A 366 16.01 -3.09 -8.85
CA LEU A 366 15.20 -4.29 -8.61
C LEU A 366 14.13 -3.98 -7.57
N LEU A 367 12.85 -4.26 -7.85
CA LEU A 367 11.75 -4.10 -6.91
C LEU A 367 11.09 -5.44 -6.61
N THR A 368 11.06 -5.80 -5.32
CA THR A 368 10.37 -6.99 -4.80
C THR A 368 8.86 -6.78 -4.67
N VAL A 369 8.12 -7.80 -4.28
CA VAL A 369 6.65 -7.73 -4.15
C VAL A 369 6.06 -8.62 -3.07
N GLY A 370 6.83 -9.60 -2.57
CA GLY A 370 6.30 -10.67 -1.71
C GLY A 370 5.81 -10.21 -0.35
N THR A 371 6.31 -9.10 0.14
CA THR A 371 5.91 -8.48 1.41
C THR A 371 4.72 -7.52 1.28
N HIS A 372 4.13 -7.41 0.09
CA HIS A 372 2.86 -6.70 -0.10
C HIS A 372 1.69 -7.50 0.47
N HIS A 373 0.74 -6.82 1.10
CA HIS A 373 -0.51 -7.44 1.53
C HIS A 373 -1.21 -8.13 0.33
N PRO A 374 -1.77 -9.32 0.46
CA PRO A 374 -2.12 -10.09 1.66
C PRO A 374 -1.07 -11.12 2.15
N PHE A 375 0.20 -10.98 1.80
CA PHE A 375 1.29 -11.84 2.25
C PHE A 375 1.07 -13.31 1.86
N THR A 376 0.90 -13.58 0.58
CA THR A 376 0.45 -14.87 0.08
C THR A 376 1.51 -15.95 0.04
N LEU A 377 2.78 -15.62 0.24
CA LEU A 377 3.87 -16.58 0.18
C LEU A 377 4.74 -16.60 1.43
N PRO A 378 5.20 -17.80 1.76
CA PRO A 378 4.65 -19.10 1.38
C PRO A 378 3.26 -19.30 1.98
N TRP A 379 2.34 -19.89 1.20
CA TRP A 379 0.95 -20.10 1.67
C TRP A 379 0.84 -21.24 2.68
N VAL A 380 0.22 -20.96 3.85
CA VAL A 380 -0.17 -21.98 4.83
C VAL A 380 -1.66 -21.80 5.18
N PRO A 381 -2.47 -22.85 5.01
CA PRO A 381 -3.89 -22.77 5.32
C PRO A 381 -4.16 -22.48 6.82
N GLY A 382 -5.13 -21.61 7.09
CA GLY A 382 -5.61 -21.32 8.46
C GLY A 382 -4.72 -20.38 9.27
N GLU A 383 -3.68 -19.82 8.69
CA GLU A 383 -2.76 -18.92 9.36
C GLU A 383 -3.32 -17.50 9.53
N ARG A 384 -3.00 -16.88 10.65
CA ARG A 384 -3.40 -15.49 10.94
C ARG A 384 -2.61 -14.51 10.07
N SER A 385 -3.17 -13.31 9.85
CA SER A 385 -2.55 -12.27 9.01
C SER A 385 -1.17 -11.86 9.51
N GLY A 386 -0.97 -11.68 10.81
CA GLY A 386 0.33 -11.37 11.41
C GLY A 386 1.39 -12.45 11.19
N GLU A 387 1.00 -13.73 11.35
CA GLU A 387 1.89 -14.88 11.11
C GLU A 387 2.30 -14.96 9.64
N ARG A 388 1.35 -14.74 8.71
CA ARG A 388 1.62 -14.68 7.27
C ARG A 388 2.59 -13.57 6.91
N ARG A 389 2.42 -12.38 7.50
CA ARG A 389 3.32 -11.25 7.27
C ARG A 389 4.73 -11.57 7.73
N MET A 390 4.90 -12.08 8.95
CA MET A 390 6.22 -12.48 9.47
C MET A 390 6.90 -13.52 8.60
N ARG A 391 6.13 -14.45 8.05
CA ARG A 391 6.64 -15.46 7.13
C ARG A 391 7.05 -14.84 5.78
N ALA A 392 6.30 -13.91 5.25
CA ALA A 392 6.66 -13.21 4.02
C ALA A 392 7.99 -12.45 4.17
N PHE A 393 8.20 -11.77 5.30
CA PHE A 393 9.48 -11.11 5.57
C PHE A 393 10.65 -12.12 5.68
N ARG A 394 10.45 -13.26 6.35
CA ARG A 394 11.49 -14.32 6.40
C ARG A 394 11.80 -14.89 5.04
N TRP A 395 10.76 -15.07 4.21
CA TRP A 395 10.96 -15.53 2.83
C TRP A 395 11.76 -14.51 2.01
N LEU A 396 11.47 -13.23 2.16
CA LEU A 396 12.22 -12.14 1.53
C LEU A 396 13.66 -12.10 2.05
N ASP A 397 13.87 -12.25 3.36
CA ASP A 397 15.19 -12.29 3.97
C ASP A 397 16.08 -13.39 3.38
N ASP A 398 15.53 -14.61 3.29
CA ASP A 398 16.21 -15.74 2.64
C ASP A 398 16.50 -15.47 1.16
N ALA A 399 15.58 -14.81 0.46
CA ALA A 399 15.74 -14.50 -0.95
C ALA A 399 16.80 -13.44 -1.22
N VAL A 400 16.84 -12.38 -0.41
CA VAL A 400 17.85 -11.30 -0.50
C VAL A 400 19.22 -11.86 -0.15
N ASP A 401 19.34 -12.63 0.91
CA ASP A 401 20.59 -13.24 1.32
C ASP A 401 21.18 -14.13 0.22
N ALA A 402 20.38 -15.06 -0.30
CA ALA A 402 20.77 -15.93 -1.41
C ALA A 402 21.13 -15.15 -2.68
N PHE A 403 20.46 -14.03 -2.95
CA PHE A 403 20.76 -13.17 -4.08
C PHE A 403 22.14 -12.49 -3.93
N VAL A 404 22.43 -11.92 -2.77
CA VAL A 404 23.74 -11.29 -2.52
C VAL A 404 24.86 -12.32 -2.60
N GLU A 405 24.67 -13.52 -2.01
CA GLU A 405 25.63 -14.63 -2.17
C GLU A 405 25.83 -15.06 -3.63
N ALA A 406 24.77 -14.99 -4.44
CA ALA A 406 24.87 -15.33 -5.85
C ALA A 406 25.63 -14.25 -6.64
N LEU A 407 25.44 -12.97 -6.34
CA LEU A 407 26.23 -11.88 -6.93
C LEU A 407 27.72 -12.04 -6.60
N GLU A 408 28.03 -12.42 -5.37
CA GLU A 408 29.42 -12.66 -4.93
C GLU A 408 30.04 -13.84 -5.70
N ARG A 409 29.34 -14.98 -5.77
CA ARG A 409 29.83 -16.18 -6.51
C ARG A 409 30.08 -15.90 -7.99
N GLU A 410 29.30 -15.04 -8.59
CA GLU A 410 29.44 -14.65 -10.00
C GLU A 410 30.51 -13.55 -10.19
N GLY A 411 31.17 -13.08 -9.11
CA GLY A 411 32.19 -12.04 -9.16
C GLY A 411 31.63 -10.64 -9.43
N ILE A 412 30.32 -10.46 -9.45
CA ILE A 412 29.67 -9.16 -9.75
C ILE A 412 29.97 -8.12 -8.68
N LEU A 413 30.15 -8.54 -7.41
CA LEU A 413 30.44 -7.62 -6.30
C LEU A 413 31.84 -7.00 -6.33
N GLU A 414 32.78 -7.50 -7.15
CA GLU A 414 34.14 -6.98 -7.21
C GLU A 414 34.21 -5.50 -7.64
N ASP A 415 33.29 -5.08 -8.49
CA ASP A 415 33.21 -3.72 -9.04
C ASP A 415 31.80 -3.11 -8.98
N THR A 416 30.92 -3.69 -8.19
CA THR A 416 29.49 -3.29 -8.08
C THR A 416 29.15 -2.86 -6.65
N ALA A 417 28.60 -1.67 -6.50
CA ALA A 417 27.96 -1.24 -5.26
C ALA A 417 26.49 -1.71 -5.22
N VAL A 418 26.11 -2.39 -4.15
CA VAL A 418 24.74 -2.82 -3.90
C VAL A 418 24.13 -1.95 -2.81
N ILE A 419 23.00 -1.32 -3.11
CA ILE A 419 22.22 -0.49 -2.20
C ILE A 419 20.89 -1.20 -1.96
N ILE A 420 20.62 -1.56 -0.72
CA ILE A 420 19.37 -2.19 -0.32
C ILE A 420 18.58 -1.18 0.53
N THR A 421 17.37 -0.87 0.13
CA THR A 421 16.48 0.05 0.86
C THR A 421 15.02 -0.37 0.65
N SER A 422 14.10 0.29 1.34
CA SER A 422 12.67 0.09 1.10
C SER A 422 12.11 1.18 0.20
N ASP A 423 11.11 0.83 -0.61
CA ASP A 423 10.34 1.78 -1.41
C ASP A 423 9.41 2.63 -0.53
N GLU A 424 8.83 2.01 0.50
CA GLU A 424 7.92 2.66 1.46
C GLU A 424 8.02 2.01 2.84
N SER A 425 7.43 2.63 3.84
CA SER A 425 7.20 2.00 5.15
C SER A 425 5.84 1.33 5.17
N GLY A 426 5.80 0.03 5.32
CA GLY A 426 4.57 -0.77 5.44
C GLY A 426 3.75 -0.51 6.70
N GLY A 427 4.17 0.44 7.52
CA GLY A 427 3.60 0.71 8.83
C GLY A 427 3.96 -0.36 9.87
N TRP A 428 3.90 0.02 11.15
CA TRP A 428 4.07 -0.91 12.25
C TRP A 428 2.79 -1.73 12.46
N LEU A 429 2.94 -2.99 12.86
CA LEU A 429 1.88 -3.99 12.77
C LEU A 429 1.02 -4.17 13.97
N ASP A 430 1.47 -3.83 15.11
CA ASP A 430 0.75 -4.08 16.34
C ASP A 430 0.36 -2.75 16.96
N GLY A 431 -0.92 -2.63 17.27
CA GLY A 431 -1.59 -1.48 17.84
C GLY A 431 -1.00 -0.86 19.10
N ASP A 432 0.27 -0.96 19.27
CA ASP A 432 1.10 -0.18 20.16
C ASP A 432 1.71 0.95 19.33
N ASP A 433 0.90 2.02 19.24
CA ASP A 433 1.34 3.33 18.81
C ASP A 433 2.55 3.74 19.66
N PRO A 434 3.75 3.85 19.12
CA PRO A 434 4.79 4.58 19.80
C PRO A 434 4.36 6.04 19.81
N THR A 435 3.91 6.51 20.95
CA THR A 435 3.42 7.85 21.32
C THR A 435 3.95 9.01 20.48
#